data_fd76e634c11f7209a1c84d6a4dc86755
#
_entry.id   fd76e634c11f7209a1c84d6a4dc86755
#
_cell.length_a   1.000
_cell.length_b   1.000
_cell.length_c   1.000
_cell.angle_alpha   90.00
_cell.angle_beta   90.00
_cell.angle_gamma   90.00
#
_symmetry.space_group_name_H-M   'P 1'
#
loop_
_entity.id
_entity.type
_entity.pdbx_description
1 polymer ?
#
loop_
_entity_poly.entity_id
_entity_poly.type
_entity_poly.pdbx_seq_one_letter_code
_entity_poly.pdbx_strand_id
1 'polypeptide(L)'
;MEVQKNIKDRIKWFFHNKKRYQLPSLYRRGWGVGLFCLILFSCGSDDFEYDKKYQCYFTFDCGIHPGTALQNCLNPMSPGLFCMVWKQDVSLITHIQMQLYNKQTEDVPITTANETRRSCILGANNGLVIGCSTLNNGQLYVFDRICPNCEKGGLFKALQWENSGLWLKCPQCERVYDLNNNGFIVKGESGDKLMRYRAEYNGKILVVGN
;
A
#
# COMPACT_ATOMS: atom_id res chain seq x y z
N MET A 1 24.03 -36.67 -25.10
CA MET A 1 23.29 -36.67 -26.38
C MET A 1 21.81 -37.08 -26.23
N GLU A 2 21.37 -37.35 -25.01
CA GLU A 2 19.97 -37.83 -24.75
C GLU A 2 18.99 -36.69 -24.34
N VAL A 3 19.48 -35.59 -23.86
CA VAL A 3 18.61 -34.48 -23.38
C VAL A 3 17.99 -33.65 -24.54
N GLN A 4 18.63 -33.61 -25.69
CA GLN A 4 18.09 -32.87 -26.86
C GLN A 4 16.99 -33.60 -27.62
N LYS A 5 16.83 -34.90 -27.44
CA LYS A 5 15.78 -35.70 -28.10
C LYS A 5 14.39 -35.47 -27.44
N ASN A 6 14.40 -35.22 -26.15
CA ASN A 6 13.17 -35.07 -25.35
C ASN A 6 12.43 -33.73 -25.55
N ILE A 7 13.11 -32.68 -26.01
CA ILE A 7 12.51 -31.37 -26.27
C ILE A 7 11.78 -31.32 -27.61
N LYS A 8 12.32 -32.02 -28.64
CA LYS A 8 11.70 -32.07 -29.98
C LYS A 8 10.41 -32.88 -30.00
N ASP A 9 10.28 -33.91 -29.19
CA ASP A 9 9.09 -34.75 -29.13
C ASP A 9 7.95 -34.10 -28.35
N ARG A 10 8.25 -33.25 -27.34
CA ARG A 10 7.24 -32.46 -26.64
C ARG A 10 6.66 -31.33 -27.48
N ILE A 11 7.44 -30.76 -28.41
CA ILE A 11 6.97 -29.70 -29.31
C ILE A 11 6.07 -30.28 -30.42
N LYS A 12 6.33 -31.49 -30.91
CA LYS A 12 5.47 -32.14 -31.90
C LYS A 12 4.09 -32.50 -31.34
N TRP A 13 4.00 -32.88 -30.07
CA TRP A 13 2.72 -33.21 -29.44
C TRP A 13 1.78 -31.99 -29.37
N PHE A 14 2.33 -30.76 -29.17
CA PHE A 14 1.54 -29.53 -29.07
C PHE A 14 0.91 -29.08 -30.39
N PHE A 15 1.52 -29.42 -31.51
CA PHE A 15 0.99 -29.03 -32.83
C PHE A 15 -0.03 -30.02 -33.45
N HIS A 16 -0.16 -31.21 -32.88
CA HIS A 16 -1.05 -32.24 -33.47
C HIS A 16 -2.46 -32.24 -32.87
N ASN A 17 -2.74 -31.47 -31.81
CA ASN A 17 -4.02 -31.50 -31.11
C ASN A 17 -4.87 -30.25 -31.28
N LYS A 18 -4.73 -29.53 -32.42
CA LYS A 18 -5.69 -28.44 -32.73
C LYS A 18 -6.97 -29.08 -33.33
N LYS A 19 -7.96 -29.35 -32.47
CA LYS A 19 -9.34 -29.57 -32.89
C LYS A 19 -9.83 -28.32 -33.63
N ARG A 20 -10.15 -28.46 -34.92
CA ARG A 20 -10.82 -27.45 -35.73
C ARG A 20 -12.23 -27.27 -35.18
N TYR A 21 -12.47 -26.14 -34.58
CA TYR A 21 -13.83 -25.67 -34.34
C TYR A 21 -14.33 -25.07 -35.66
N GLN A 22 -15.29 -25.73 -36.31
CA GLN A 22 -16.05 -25.17 -37.42
C GLN A 22 -16.98 -24.10 -36.86
N LEU A 23 -16.77 -22.85 -37.28
CA LEU A 23 -17.72 -21.76 -37.08
C LEU A 23 -18.90 -21.96 -38.06
N PRO A 24 -20.16 -21.88 -37.60
CA PRO A 24 -21.31 -21.90 -38.49
C PRO A 24 -21.37 -20.60 -39.30
N SER A 25 -21.48 -20.74 -40.60
CA SER A 25 -21.69 -19.67 -41.57
C SER A 25 -23.09 -19.08 -41.41
N LEU A 26 -23.19 -17.93 -40.77
CA LEU A 26 -24.38 -17.06 -40.86
C LEU A 26 -23.99 -15.78 -41.62
N TYR A 27 -23.96 -15.90 -42.93
CA TYR A 27 -23.93 -14.76 -43.82
C TYR A 27 -25.29 -14.71 -44.54
N ARG A 28 -26.17 -13.79 -44.12
CA ARG A 28 -27.13 -13.14 -45.04
C ARG A 28 -27.89 -12.00 -44.38
N ARG A 29 -27.67 -10.80 -44.93
CA ARG A 29 -28.53 -9.62 -45.03
C ARG A 29 -28.83 -8.81 -43.78
N GLY A 30 -28.41 -7.55 -43.85
CA GLY A 30 -29.03 -6.47 -43.10
C GLY A 30 -28.02 -5.38 -42.70
N TRP A 31 -28.06 -4.26 -43.37
CA TRP A 31 -27.37 -3.05 -43.09
C TRP A 31 -27.61 -2.60 -41.63
N GLY A 32 -26.56 -2.42 -40.91
CA GLY A 32 -26.59 -1.86 -39.58
C GLY A 32 -25.16 -1.75 -39.07
N VAL A 33 -24.52 -0.61 -39.31
CA VAL A 33 -23.21 -0.30 -38.73
C VAL A 33 -23.41 -0.09 -37.21
N GLY A 34 -23.46 -1.20 -36.49
CA GLY A 34 -23.36 -1.19 -35.02
C GLY A 34 -21.90 -1.31 -34.66
N LEU A 35 -21.23 -0.16 -34.48
CA LEU A 35 -19.94 -0.09 -33.87
C LEU A 35 -20.11 -0.57 -32.41
N PHE A 36 -19.95 -1.86 -32.17
CA PHE A 36 -19.93 -2.43 -30.84
C PHE A 36 -18.58 -2.06 -30.25
N CYS A 37 -18.50 -0.85 -29.69
CA CYS A 37 -17.43 -0.49 -28.76
C CYS A 37 -17.53 -1.46 -27.59
N LEU A 38 -16.72 -2.53 -27.62
CA LEU A 38 -16.32 -3.27 -26.44
C LEU A 38 -15.53 -2.29 -25.56
N ILE A 39 -16.27 -1.51 -24.79
CA ILE A 39 -15.71 -0.82 -23.64
C ILE A 39 -15.30 -1.95 -22.70
N LEU A 40 -14.04 -2.34 -22.80
CA LEU A 40 -13.38 -3.10 -21.75
C LEU A 40 -13.36 -2.14 -20.55
N PHE A 41 -14.39 -2.24 -19.73
CA PHE A 41 -14.28 -1.78 -18.35
C PHE A 41 -13.17 -2.62 -17.74
N SER A 42 -11.93 -2.15 -17.87
CA SER A 42 -10.87 -2.51 -16.98
C SER A 42 -11.29 -1.98 -15.61
N CYS A 43 -12.09 -2.76 -14.91
CA CYS A 43 -12.26 -2.60 -13.48
C CYS A 43 -10.90 -2.93 -12.90
N GLY A 44 -10.02 -1.92 -12.80
CA GLY A 44 -8.78 -2.02 -12.06
C GLY A 44 -9.21 -2.40 -10.65
N SER A 45 -8.91 -3.63 -10.26
CA SER A 45 -9.19 -4.08 -8.91
C SER A 45 -8.22 -3.39 -7.97
N ASP A 46 -8.60 -2.27 -7.40
CA ASP A 46 -7.94 -1.63 -6.24
C ASP A 46 -7.77 -2.61 -5.07
N ASP A 47 -8.46 -3.75 -5.12
CA ASP A 47 -8.50 -4.78 -4.09
C ASP A 47 -7.13 -5.41 -3.80
N PHE A 48 -6.21 -5.41 -4.76
CA PHE A 48 -4.85 -5.94 -4.56
C PHE A 48 -3.85 -4.89 -4.08
N GLU A 49 -4.20 -3.61 -4.12
CA GLU A 49 -3.29 -2.54 -3.75
C GLU A 49 -3.43 -2.17 -2.27
N TYR A 50 -4.65 -2.21 -1.73
CA TYR A 50 -4.96 -1.79 -0.36
C TYR A 50 -5.36 -2.98 0.51
N ASP A 51 -4.78 -3.02 1.71
CA ASP A 51 -5.10 -4.04 2.71
C ASP A 51 -6.46 -3.76 3.37
N LYS A 52 -7.27 -4.81 3.52
CA LYS A 52 -8.58 -4.76 4.17
C LYS A 52 -8.66 -5.63 5.42
N LYS A 53 -7.56 -6.31 5.78
CA LYS A 53 -7.52 -7.24 6.91
C LYS A 53 -7.70 -6.54 8.24
N TYR A 54 -7.06 -5.37 8.38
CA TYR A 54 -7.13 -4.58 9.60
C TYR A 54 -7.82 -3.25 9.35
N GLN A 55 -8.74 -2.90 10.24
CA GLN A 55 -9.43 -1.61 10.17
C GLN A 55 -8.45 -0.46 10.32
N CYS A 56 -8.62 0.55 9.49
CA CYS A 56 -7.87 1.80 9.58
C CYS A 56 -8.83 2.98 9.40
N TYR A 57 -8.95 3.83 10.42
CA TYR A 57 -9.72 5.07 10.38
C TYR A 57 -8.91 6.15 11.10
N PHE A 58 -8.26 7.00 10.33
CA PHE A 58 -7.45 8.08 10.87
C PHE A 58 -7.72 9.36 10.10
N THR A 59 -8.05 10.42 10.83
CA THR A 59 -8.21 11.77 10.29
C THR A 59 -7.30 12.71 11.05
N PHE A 60 -6.54 13.54 10.32
CA PHE A 60 -5.64 14.51 10.90
C PHE A 60 -5.78 15.87 10.21
N ASP A 61 -6.07 16.93 10.97
CA ASP A 61 -6.24 18.29 10.47
C ASP A 61 -4.95 19.10 10.63
N CYS A 62 -4.12 19.14 9.59
CA CYS A 62 -2.90 19.93 9.53
C CYS A 62 -3.14 21.44 9.68
N GLY A 63 -4.36 21.92 9.44
CA GLY A 63 -4.69 23.33 9.62
C GLY A 63 -4.79 23.72 11.09
N ILE A 64 -5.05 22.77 11.98
CA ILE A 64 -5.10 22.97 13.43
C ILE A 64 -3.75 22.60 14.06
N HIS A 65 -3.03 21.66 13.47
CA HIS A 65 -1.73 21.19 13.90
C HIS A 65 -0.62 21.59 12.91
N PRO A 66 -0.36 22.90 12.71
CA PRO A 66 0.60 23.36 11.71
C PRO A 66 2.04 23.06 12.15
N GLY A 67 2.90 22.76 11.16
CA GLY A 67 4.33 22.57 11.38
C GLY A 67 4.71 21.20 11.96
N THR A 68 3.75 20.28 12.11
CA THR A 68 4.01 18.93 12.61
C THR A 68 4.85 18.11 11.63
N ALA A 69 5.56 17.10 12.15
CA ALA A 69 6.34 16.15 11.36
C ALA A 69 5.48 15.47 10.28
N LEU A 70 4.25 15.10 10.63
CA LEU A 70 3.32 14.50 9.69
C LEU A 70 2.96 15.45 8.55
N GLN A 71 2.64 16.72 8.83
CA GLN A 71 2.34 17.72 7.78
C GLN A 71 3.49 17.87 6.77
N ASN A 72 4.73 17.86 7.26
CA ASN A 72 5.91 17.95 6.39
C ASN A 72 6.02 16.74 5.43
N CYS A 73 5.63 15.54 5.89
CA CYS A 73 5.65 14.31 5.10
C CYS A 73 4.51 14.24 4.07
N LEU A 74 3.47 15.04 4.22
CA LEU A 74 2.33 15.11 3.29
C LEU A 74 2.57 16.09 2.13
N ASN A 75 3.71 16.77 2.09
CA ASN A 75 4.05 17.70 1.03
C ASN A 75 4.64 16.95 -0.17
N PRO A 76 3.93 16.85 -1.33
CA PRO A 76 4.44 16.17 -2.52
C PRO A 76 5.66 16.87 -3.15
N MET A 77 5.93 18.13 -2.78
CA MET A 77 7.12 18.87 -3.22
C MET A 77 8.37 18.53 -2.39
N SER A 78 8.21 17.77 -1.32
CA SER A 78 9.31 17.25 -0.48
C SER A 78 9.21 15.72 -0.38
N PRO A 79 9.26 14.99 -1.52
CA PRO A 79 9.07 13.54 -1.52
C PRO A 79 10.24 12.81 -0.86
N GLY A 80 9.98 11.59 -0.39
CA GLY A 80 10.97 10.74 0.29
C GLY A 80 11.05 10.97 1.80
N LEU A 81 10.23 11.88 2.33
CA LEU A 81 10.09 12.06 3.78
C LEU A 81 8.90 11.25 4.28
N PHE A 82 9.14 10.39 5.28
CA PHE A 82 8.12 9.57 5.91
C PHE A 82 8.11 9.79 7.42
N CYS A 83 6.91 9.72 8.00
CA CYS A 83 6.65 9.83 9.43
C CYS A 83 6.01 8.55 9.95
N MET A 84 6.55 7.97 11.02
CA MET A 84 5.82 6.99 11.82
C MET A 84 4.83 7.71 12.72
N VAL A 85 3.59 7.26 12.73
CA VAL A 85 2.57 7.75 13.65
C VAL A 85 2.00 6.57 14.43
N TRP A 86 1.71 6.78 15.71
CA TRP A 86 1.02 5.78 16.51
C TRP A 86 0.16 6.45 17.57
N LYS A 87 -0.89 5.72 17.96
CA LYS A 87 -1.85 6.17 18.94
C LYS A 87 -1.34 5.90 20.35
N GLN A 88 -1.53 6.89 21.23
CA GLN A 88 -1.39 6.76 22.66
C GLN A 88 -2.54 7.50 23.34
N ASP A 89 -3.27 6.85 24.24
CA ASP A 89 -4.34 7.50 24.98
C ASP A 89 -3.78 8.00 26.34
N VAL A 90 -3.95 9.28 26.61
CA VAL A 90 -3.51 9.93 27.85
C VAL A 90 -4.74 10.59 28.49
N SER A 91 -5.13 10.18 29.68
CA SER A 91 -6.26 10.79 30.42
C SER A 91 -7.54 10.91 29.60
N LEU A 92 -7.90 9.85 28.87
CA LEU A 92 -9.08 9.76 27.97
C LEU A 92 -8.99 10.61 26.69
N ILE A 93 -7.88 11.29 26.45
CA ILE A 93 -7.62 12.00 25.20
C ILE A 93 -6.71 11.14 24.32
N THR A 94 -7.09 10.99 23.06
CA THR A 94 -6.21 10.34 22.09
C THR A 94 -5.08 11.28 21.70
N HIS A 95 -3.87 10.82 21.84
CA HIS A 95 -2.65 11.48 21.38
C HIS A 95 -2.08 10.73 20.20
N ILE A 96 -1.60 11.46 19.22
CA ILE A 96 -0.83 10.91 18.10
C ILE A 96 0.64 11.25 18.31
N GLN A 97 1.41 10.21 18.53
CA GLN A 97 2.86 10.29 18.55
C GLN A 97 3.37 10.27 17.13
N MET A 98 4.30 11.15 16.78
CA MET A 98 4.89 11.27 15.45
C MET A 98 6.40 11.17 15.54
N GLN A 99 7.02 10.38 14.68
CA GLN A 99 8.47 10.21 14.69
C GLN A 99 9.03 10.17 13.27
N LEU A 100 9.99 11.04 13.00
CA LEU A 100 10.85 10.95 11.81
C LEU A 100 12.02 9.98 12.06
N TYR A 101 12.77 9.67 11.00
CA TYR A 101 13.94 8.77 11.07
C TYR A 101 15.03 9.26 12.06
N ASN A 102 15.12 10.56 12.31
CA ASN A 102 16.06 11.14 13.28
C ASN A 102 15.67 10.88 14.75
N LYS A 103 14.58 10.11 14.97
CA LYS A 103 14.02 9.71 16.27
C LYS A 103 13.48 10.85 17.12
N GLN A 104 13.36 12.06 16.60
CA GLN A 104 12.58 13.11 17.27
C GLN A 104 11.12 12.70 17.28
N THR A 105 10.50 12.76 18.46
CA THR A 105 9.09 12.41 18.66
C THR A 105 8.33 13.67 19.02
N GLU A 106 7.20 13.87 18.34
CA GLU A 106 6.22 14.91 18.65
C GLU A 106 4.97 14.25 19.22
N ASP A 107 4.30 14.92 20.15
CA ASP A 107 3.05 14.48 20.76
C ASP A 107 1.95 15.47 20.47
N VAL A 108 0.90 15.01 19.79
CA VAL A 108 -0.22 15.86 19.34
C VAL A 108 -1.55 15.30 19.86
N PRO A 109 -2.26 16.05 20.74
CA PRO A 109 -3.58 15.65 21.20
C PRO A 109 -4.62 15.82 20.09
N ILE A 110 -5.48 14.82 19.91
CA ILE A 110 -6.59 14.84 18.96
C ILE A 110 -7.86 15.25 19.67
N THR A 111 -8.29 16.48 19.46
CA THR A 111 -9.40 17.08 20.25
C THR A 111 -10.52 17.65 19.39
N THR A 112 -10.31 17.79 18.09
CA THR A 112 -11.30 18.43 17.22
C THR A 112 -12.42 17.50 16.83
N ALA A 113 -13.62 18.07 16.58
CA ALA A 113 -14.79 17.30 16.17
C ALA A 113 -14.58 16.51 14.88
N ASN A 114 -13.77 17.00 13.95
CA ASN A 114 -13.46 16.31 12.70
C ASN A 114 -12.58 15.07 12.92
N GLU A 115 -11.59 15.20 13.78
CA GLU A 115 -10.62 14.14 14.08
C GLU A 115 -11.21 13.07 15.00
N THR A 116 -12.08 13.48 15.93
CA THR A 116 -12.74 12.58 16.89
C THR A 116 -14.06 11.98 16.38
N ARG A 117 -14.52 12.40 15.21
CA ARG A 117 -15.80 11.94 14.62
C ARG A 117 -15.90 10.42 14.48
N ARG A 118 -14.76 9.76 14.26
CA ARG A 118 -14.65 8.31 14.25
C ARG A 118 -13.56 7.89 15.24
N SER A 119 -13.69 6.68 15.79
CA SER A 119 -12.62 6.11 16.59
C SER A 119 -11.33 6.09 15.80
N CYS A 120 -10.26 6.64 16.35
CA CYS A 120 -8.94 6.59 15.76
C CYS A 120 -8.40 5.15 15.83
N ILE A 121 -8.30 4.49 14.69
CA ILE A 121 -7.78 3.12 14.55
C ILE A 121 -6.67 3.16 13.51
N LEU A 122 -5.46 2.78 13.90
CA LEU A 122 -4.28 2.86 13.07
C LEU A 122 -3.78 1.45 12.68
N GLY A 123 -4.60 0.72 11.94
CA GLY A 123 -4.25 -0.60 11.43
C GLY A 123 -4.07 -1.67 12.49
N ALA A 124 -3.18 -2.64 12.23
CA ALA A 124 -3.05 -3.88 12.98
C ALA A 124 -2.53 -3.69 14.42
N ASN A 125 -1.71 -2.68 14.66
CA ASN A 125 -1.10 -2.43 15.98
C ASN A 125 -1.00 -0.94 16.30
N ASN A 126 -2.07 -0.19 16.03
CA ASN A 126 -2.19 1.23 16.31
C ASN A 126 -1.00 2.07 15.83
N GLY A 127 -0.51 1.79 14.63
CA GLY A 127 0.60 2.57 14.07
C GLY A 127 0.69 2.50 12.57
N LEU A 128 0.99 3.65 11.95
CA LEU A 128 1.14 3.82 10.51
C LEU A 128 2.50 4.44 10.17
N VAL A 129 2.90 4.30 8.91
CA VAL A 129 4.01 5.03 8.29
C VAL A 129 3.46 5.78 7.10
N ILE A 130 3.59 7.11 7.10
CA ILE A 130 2.91 8.02 6.18
C ILE A 130 3.92 8.93 5.51
N GLY A 131 3.85 9.08 4.19
CA GLY A 131 4.68 10.03 3.47
C GLY A 131 4.49 9.97 1.95
N CYS A 132 5.10 10.92 1.26
CA CYS A 132 5.08 11.00 -0.19
C CYS A 132 6.33 10.33 -0.78
N SER A 133 6.12 9.42 -1.73
CA SER A 133 7.19 8.70 -2.42
C SER A 133 7.99 9.62 -3.34
N THR A 134 9.29 9.36 -3.49
CA THR A 134 10.13 9.97 -4.54
C THR A 134 9.80 9.42 -5.94
N LEU A 135 9.18 8.25 -5.99
CA LEU A 135 8.68 7.62 -7.20
C LEU A 135 7.20 8.00 -7.41
N ASN A 136 6.66 7.70 -8.58
CA ASN A 136 5.24 7.90 -8.89
C ASN A 136 4.71 9.33 -8.60
N ASN A 137 5.48 10.35 -8.96
CA ASN A 137 5.08 11.77 -8.86
C ASN A 137 4.66 12.21 -7.44
N GLY A 138 5.36 11.75 -6.42
CA GLY A 138 5.06 12.12 -5.05
C GLY A 138 3.78 11.49 -4.50
N GLN A 139 3.43 10.31 -4.97
CA GLN A 139 2.25 9.59 -4.49
C GLN A 139 2.29 9.41 -2.98
N LEU A 140 1.18 9.73 -2.32
CA LEU A 140 1.01 9.53 -0.89
C LEU A 140 0.88 8.02 -0.58
N TYR A 141 1.74 7.54 0.29
CA TYR A 141 1.72 6.18 0.81
C TYR A 141 1.39 6.17 2.30
N VAL A 142 0.55 5.22 2.68
CA VAL A 142 0.26 4.92 4.08
C VAL A 142 0.39 3.42 4.27
N PHE A 143 1.35 3.02 5.08
CA PHE A 143 1.61 1.63 5.40
C PHE A 143 1.31 1.35 6.88
N ASP A 144 0.96 0.10 7.18
CA ASP A 144 0.95 -0.37 8.55
C ASP A 144 2.39 -0.40 9.12
N ARG A 145 2.53 -0.08 10.39
CA ARG A 145 3.84 -0.04 11.06
C ARG A 145 4.37 -1.44 11.43
N ILE A 146 3.61 -2.49 11.24
CA ILE A 146 4.07 -3.87 11.54
C ILE A 146 4.62 -4.60 10.33
N CYS A 147 5.43 -5.62 10.62
CA CYS A 147 5.93 -6.53 9.60
C CYS A 147 4.84 -7.52 9.16
N PRO A 148 4.39 -7.50 7.88
CA PRO A 148 3.32 -8.38 7.40
C PRO A 148 3.72 -9.87 7.42
N ASN A 149 5.02 -10.15 7.26
CA ASN A 149 5.52 -11.51 7.23
C ASN A 149 5.64 -12.15 8.64
N CYS A 150 5.91 -11.36 9.67
CA CYS A 150 5.86 -11.82 11.07
C CYS A 150 4.43 -11.92 11.58
N GLU A 151 3.55 -11.04 11.12
CA GLU A 151 2.13 -11.00 11.48
C GLU A 151 1.42 -12.30 11.10
N LYS A 152 1.75 -12.93 9.95
CA LYS A 152 1.23 -14.25 9.56
C LYS A 152 1.49 -15.34 10.60
N GLY A 153 2.58 -15.21 11.34
CA GLY A 153 2.91 -16.07 12.47
C GLY A 153 2.37 -15.59 13.83
N GLY A 154 1.49 -14.58 13.84
CA GLY A 154 0.93 -14.00 15.06
C GLY A 154 1.87 -13.03 15.80
N LEU A 155 2.97 -12.60 15.18
CA LEU A 155 3.95 -11.72 15.79
C LEU A 155 3.80 -10.28 15.26
N PHE A 156 3.11 -9.43 16.01
CA PHE A 156 2.89 -8.02 15.67
C PHE A 156 4.13 -7.16 15.98
N LYS A 157 5.18 -7.31 15.16
CA LYS A 157 6.46 -6.62 15.36
C LYS A 157 6.48 -5.30 14.62
N ALA A 158 6.60 -4.19 15.37
CA ALA A 158 6.78 -2.87 14.80
C ALA A 158 8.11 -2.79 14.03
N LEU A 159 8.04 -2.19 12.86
CA LEU A 159 9.19 -1.92 12.01
C LEU A 159 10.03 -0.75 12.58
N GLN A 160 11.29 -0.72 12.24
CA GLN A 160 12.25 0.29 12.66
C GLN A 160 12.82 1.02 11.45
N TRP A 161 13.22 2.27 11.63
CA TRP A 161 13.87 3.07 10.60
C TRP A 161 15.21 2.47 10.18
N GLU A 162 15.43 2.46 8.87
CA GLU A 162 16.66 2.06 8.20
C GLU A 162 16.98 3.05 7.07
N ASN A 163 18.25 3.16 6.67
CA ASN A 163 18.70 3.95 5.53
C ASN A 163 18.15 5.39 5.52
N SER A 164 18.39 6.13 6.60
CA SER A 164 17.97 7.55 6.74
C SER A 164 16.48 7.78 6.49
N GLY A 165 15.63 6.80 6.82
CA GLY A 165 14.18 6.93 6.74
C GLY A 165 13.56 6.54 5.40
N LEU A 166 14.34 6.03 4.46
CA LEU A 166 13.83 5.54 3.19
C LEU A 166 13.36 4.08 3.25
N TRP A 167 13.85 3.34 4.23
CA TRP A 167 13.55 1.93 4.43
C TRP A 167 13.06 1.64 5.85
N LEU A 168 12.35 0.53 5.98
CA LEU A 168 11.97 -0.03 7.27
C LEU A 168 12.53 -1.44 7.43
N LYS A 169 13.10 -1.73 8.59
CA LYS A 169 13.61 -3.06 8.94
C LYS A 169 12.74 -3.71 10.01
N CYS A 170 12.43 -4.98 9.82
CA CYS A 170 11.82 -5.80 10.86
C CYS A 170 12.90 -6.30 11.83
N PRO A 171 12.79 -6.03 13.14
CA PRO A 171 13.77 -6.50 14.12
C PRO A 171 13.71 -8.02 14.35
N GLN A 172 12.65 -8.70 13.90
CA GLN A 172 12.44 -10.13 14.12
C GLN A 172 12.92 -10.98 12.94
N CYS A 173 12.51 -10.68 11.72
CA CYS A 173 12.83 -11.47 10.53
C CYS A 173 13.87 -10.80 9.62
N GLU A 174 14.38 -9.65 10.02
CA GLU A 174 15.39 -8.85 9.34
C GLU A 174 15.05 -8.39 7.91
N ARG A 175 13.85 -8.64 7.42
CA ARG A 175 13.39 -8.10 6.14
C ARG A 175 13.42 -6.59 6.14
N VAL A 176 13.87 -6.03 5.04
CA VAL A 176 13.93 -4.58 4.81
C VAL A 176 13.01 -4.21 3.67
N TYR A 177 12.20 -3.19 3.87
CA TYR A 177 11.15 -2.73 2.98
C TYR A 177 11.46 -1.32 2.48
N ASP A 178 11.28 -1.08 1.18
CA ASP A 178 11.47 0.24 0.56
C ASP A 178 10.15 1.01 0.53
N LEU A 179 10.11 2.12 1.26
CA LEU A 179 8.93 2.98 1.36
C LEU A 179 8.61 3.69 0.04
N ASN A 180 9.63 4.05 -0.73
CA ASN A 180 9.45 4.71 -2.01
C ASN A 180 8.95 3.75 -3.10
N ASN A 181 9.28 2.47 -2.97
CA ASN A 181 8.88 1.42 -3.90
C ASN A 181 7.71 0.60 -3.34
N ASN A 182 6.60 1.26 -2.99
CA ASN A 182 5.35 0.63 -2.56
C ASN A 182 5.52 -0.44 -1.46
N GLY A 183 6.53 -0.31 -0.60
CA GLY A 183 6.77 -1.22 0.52
C GLY A 183 7.27 -2.61 0.12
N PHE A 184 7.86 -2.77 -1.07
CA PHE A 184 8.46 -4.04 -1.47
C PHE A 184 9.71 -4.36 -0.65
N ILE A 185 9.98 -5.66 -0.47
CA ILE A 185 11.18 -6.15 0.21
C ILE A 185 12.40 -5.89 -0.68
N VAL A 186 13.43 -5.24 -0.12
CA VAL A 186 14.71 -4.96 -0.78
C VAL A 186 15.86 -5.77 -0.22
N LYS A 187 15.72 -6.31 1.01
CA LYS A 187 16.69 -7.20 1.64
C LYS A 187 15.98 -8.25 2.49
N GLY A 188 16.59 -9.43 2.59
CA GLY A 188 16.07 -10.56 3.37
C GLY A 188 15.30 -11.55 2.51
N GLU A 189 14.61 -12.45 3.16
CA GLU A 189 13.78 -13.49 2.53
C GLU A 189 12.60 -12.91 1.75
N SER A 190 12.21 -13.51 0.65
CA SER A 190 11.01 -13.16 -0.09
C SER A 190 9.74 -13.25 0.78
N GLY A 191 8.72 -12.53 0.40
CA GLY A 191 7.46 -12.52 1.14
C GLY A 191 6.55 -11.38 0.71
N ASP A 192 5.57 -11.05 1.57
CA ASP A 192 4.64 -9.98 1.29
C ASP A 192 5.28 -8.60 1.48
N LYS A 193 4.89 -7.66 0.62
CA LYS A 193 5.16 -6.24 0.78
C LYS A 193 4.40 -5.67 1.98
N LEU A 194 4.71 -4.43 2.39
CA LEU A 194 3.99 -3.73 3.45
C LEU A 194 2.49 -3.65 3.17
N MET A 195 1.67 -3.82 4.21
CA MET A 195 0.24 -3.59 4.16
C MET A 195 -0.02 -2.11 3.94
N ARG A 196 -0.79 -1.76 2.92
CA ARG A 196 -1.06 -0.38 2.51
C ARG A 196 -2.51 -0.03 2.71
N TYR A 197 -2.77 1.22 3.17
CA TYR A 197 -4.12 1.78 3.34
C TYR A 197 -4.38 2.88 2.33
N ARG A 198 -5.66 3.09 1.98
CA ARG A 198 -6.08 4.21 1.15
C ARG A 198 -5.91 5.51 1.94
N ALA A 199 -5.43 6.56 1.29
CA ALA A 199 -5.29 7.86 1.90
C ALA A 199 -5.56 8.99 0.91
N GLU A 200 -6.16 10.04 1.40
CA GLU A 200 -6.42 11.27 0.67
C GLU A 200 -5.96 12.48 1.51
N TYR A 201 -5.27 13.41 0.87
CA TYR A 201 -4.86 14.66 1.48
C TYR A 201 -5.27 15.83 0.58
N ASN A 202 -6.08 16.74 1.11
CA ASN A 202 -6.62 17.88 0.34
C ASN A 202 -5.82 19.18 0.56
N GLY A 203 -4.60 19.09 1.09
CA GLY A 203 -3.77 20.25 1.46
C GLY A 203 -3.99 20.73 2.90
N LYS A 204 -5.04 20.25 3.57
CA LYS A 204 -5.35 20.60 4.95
C LYS A 204 -5.66 19.38 5.80
N ILE A 205 -6.51 18.50 5.33
CA ILE A 205 -6.98 17.33 6.09
C ILE A 205 -6.48 16.07 5.41
N LEU A 206 -5.81 15.23 6.19
CA LEU A 206 -5.48 13.85 5.84
C LEU A 206 -6.61 12.93 6.32
N VAL A 207 -7.09 12.07 5.42
CA VAL A 207 -8.01 10.98 5.73
C VAL A 207 -7.40 9.66 5.29
N VAL A 208 -7.31 8.71 6.20
CA VAL A 208 -6.83 7.35 5.93
C VAL A 208 -7.94 6.37 6.28
N GLY A 209 -8.14 5.37 5.42
CA GLY A 209 -9.19 4.38 5.67
C GLY A 209 -9.16 3.18 4.74
N ASN A 210 -9.96 2.19 5.06
CA ASN A 210 -10.26 1.01 4.24
C ASN A 210 -11.74 0.61 4.38
#